data_a7455ee63925c7415009f4805f21765e
#
_entry.id   a7455ee63925c7415009f4805f21765e
#
_cell.length_a   1.000
_cell.length_b   1.000
_cell.length_c   1.000
_cell.angle_alpha   90.00
_cell.angle_beta   90.00
_cell.angle_gamma   90.00
#
_symmetry.space_group_name_H-M   'P 1'
#
loop_
_entity.id
_entity.type
_entity.pdbx_description
1 polymer ?
#
loop_
_entity_poly.entity_id
_entity_poly.type
_entity_poly.pdbx_seq_one_letter_code
_entity_poly.pdbx_strand_id
1 'polypeptide(L)'
;TFYTSESNRKVYGKRIDIMTENEANQSAEEQEKKVQSEIEETLAGAGIGMWTMVLMNDGRSMLYANKKMNALLGTTDDLSPEDRYVKWIAGITEESQQATAEYMETIRRDGKAEVIYTWMHPTRGLLHIRCGGVRDRSFTDGIKVRGYHQDITAVRNAEQAHKEELREQDSVIEAVSSIYFIVWIFNLQTGKVRVIKEGDTFRKPAQNADYEAGKTIENVINDCVVEEDREQMRRFYNLDRLAEKLRTEKSVSKDFRDTLYGWCRI
;
A
#
# COMPACT_ATOMS: atom_id res chain seq x y z
N THR A 1 27.84 48.63 62.86
CA THR A 1 27.76 49.12 61.48
C THR A 1 28.18 48.03 60.46
N PHE A 2 27.84 46.77 60.75
CA PHE A 2 28.12 45.68 59.83
C PHE A 2 26.94 44.68 59.79
N TYR A 3 25.73 45.17 59.60
CA TYR A 3 24.54 44.29 59.52
C TYR A 3 23.71 44.42 58.26
N THR A 4 24.25 45.02 57.21
CA THR A 4 23.49 45.21 55.95
C THR A 4 23.95 44.37 54.74
N SER A 5 25.03 43.56 54.88
CA SER A 5 25.52 42.83 53.70
C SER A 5 24.97 41.42 53.50
N GLU A 6 24.60 40.70 54.61
CA GLU A 6 24.08 39.33 54.47
C GLU A 6 22.60 39.26 54.05
N SER A 7 21.79 40.23 54.53
CA SER A 7 20.35 40.27 54.15
C SER A 7 20.18 40.61 52.66
N ASN A 8 21.03 41.53 52.13
CA ASN A 8 20.97 41.89 50.72
C ASN A 8 21.52 40.77 49.79
N ARG A 9 22.51 39.98 50.20
CA ARG A 9 22.98 38.85 49.44
C ARG A 9 21.95 37.74 49.31
N LYS A 10 21.19 37.43 50.36
CA LYS A 10 20.11 36.45 50.33
C LYS A 10 18.96 36.87 49.40
N VAL A 11 18.61 38.15 49.40
CA VAL A 11 17.56 38.68 48.52
C VAL A 11 17.99 38.69 47.06
N TYR A 12 19.25 39.07 46.75
CA TYR A 12 19.77 39.02 45.41
C TYR A 12 19.97 37.59 44.91
N GLY A 13 20.43 36.66 45.73
CA GLY A 13 20.53 35.24 45.35
C GLY A 13 19.16 34.61 45.04
N LYS A 14 18.16 34.86 45.85
CA LYS A 14 16.80 34.35 45.62
C LYS A 14 16.12 34.95 44.37
N ARG A 15 16.44 36.20 44.03
CA ARG A 15 15.93 36.88 42.85
C ARG A 15 16.65 36.42 41.56
N ILE A 16 17.89 36.08 41.62
CA ILE A 16 18.68 35.51 40.52
C ILE A 16 18.21 34.07 40.25
N ASP A 17 17.97 33.26 41.28
CA ASP A 17 17.48 31.91 41.12
C ASP A 17 16.06 31.85 40.48
N ILE A 18 15.17 32.80 40.88
CA ILE A 18 13.83 32.90 40.29
C ILE A 18 13.89 33.38 38.83
N MET A 19 14.77 34.32 38.49
CA MET A 19 14.94 34.79 37.10
C MET A 19 15.55 33.72 36.23
N THR A 20 16.54 32.98 36.70
CA THR A 20 17.13 31.84 35.93
C THR A 20 16.19 30.67 35.76
N GLU A 21 15.33 30.38 36.74
CA GLU A 21 14.33 29.36 36.66
C GLU A 21 13.20 29.71 35.66
N ASN A 22 12.77 30.96 35.59
CA ASN A 22 11.84 31.47 34.60
C ASN A 22 12.42 31.47 33.18
N GLU A 23 13.67 31.87 33.03
CA GLU A 23 14.38 31.83 31.72
C GLU A 23 14.56 30.39 31.23
N ALA A 24 14.91 29.47 32.11
CA ALA A 24 15.05 28.07 31.81
C ALA A 24 13.68 27.43 31.38
N ASN A 25 12.60 27.79 32.10
CA ASN A 25 11.25 27.33 31.77
C ASN A 25 10.75 27.92 30.43
N GLN A 26 10.98 29.20 30.18
CA GLN A 26 10.66 29.82 28.88
C GLN A 26 11.45 29.19 27.73
N SER A 27 12.72 28.92 27.91
CA SER A 27 13.52 28.21 26.91
C SER A 27 13.05 26.79 26.65
N ALA A 28 12.62 26.07 27.68
CA ALA A 28 12.05 24.72 27.54
C ALA A 28 10.72 24.75 26.79
N GLU A 29 9.83 25.69 27.10
CA GLU A 29 8.54 25.86 26.40
C GLU A 29 8.73 26.26 24.92
N GLU A 30 9.70 27.13 24.60
CA GLU A 30 10.03 27.50 23.24
C GLU A 30 10.60 26.31 22.46
N GLN A 31 11.43 25.51 23.10
CA GLN A 31 12.01 24.32 22.49
C GLN A 31 10.95 23.24 22.25
N GLU A 32 10.02 23.04 23.18
CA GLU A 32 8.90 22.13 23.02
C GLU A 32 7.97 22.56 21.87
N LYS A 33 7.64 23.85 21.76
CA LYS A 33 6.87 24.42 20.65
C LYS A 33 7.57 24.23 19.31
N LYS A 34 8.89 24.41 19.27
CA LYS A 34 9.68 24.21 18.05
C LYS A 34 9.66 22.76 17.60
N VAL A 35 9.90 21.81 18.51
CA VAL A 35 9.83 20.37 18.21
C VAL A 35 8.43 19.97 17.76
N GLN A 36 7.40 20.49 18.40
CA GLN A 36 6.02 20.26 17.99
C GLN A 36 5.74 20.75 16.57
N SER A 37 6.21 21.95 16.22
CA SER A 37 6.09 22.50 14.85
C SER A 37 6.85 21.67 13.82
N GLU A 38 8.05 21.22 14.11
CA GLU A 38 8.86 20.36 13.23
C GLU A 38 8.18 19.00 12.99
N ILE A 39 7.56 18.41 14.02
CA ILE A 39 6.78 17.18 13.91
C ILE A 39 5.56 17.41 13.00
N GLU A 40 4.81 18.50 13.21
CA GLU A 40 3.64 18.83 12.41
C GLU A 40 4.00 19.06 10.94
N GLU A 41 5.11 19.76 10.65
CA GLU A 41 5.60 19.97 9.29
C GLU A 41 6.04 18.66 8.62
N THR A 42 6.72 17.79 9.35
CA THR A 42 7.14 16.47 8.86
C THR A 42 5.93 15.60 8.51
N LEU A 43 4.94 15.53 9.39
CA LEU A 43 3.71 14.78 9.16
C LEU A 43 2.89 15.36 8.00
N ALA A 44 2.83 16.70 7.90
CA ALA A 44 2.17 17.37 6.78
C ALA A 44 2.86 17.08 5.45
N GLY A 45 4.20 17.04 5.43
CA GLY A 45 5.00 16.63 4.26
C GLY A 45 4.73 15.19 3.83
N ALA A 46 4.52 14.29 4.78
CA ALA A 46 4.11 12.90 4.54
C ALA A 46 2.63 12.75 4.13
N GLY A 47 1.89 13.84 3.98
CA GLY A 47 0.48 13.80 3.61
C GLY A 47 -0.48 13.45 4.76
N ILE A 48 -0.02 13.52 6.00
CA ILE A 48 -0.77 13.11 7.21
C ILE A 48 -1.44 14.31 7.85
N GLY A 49 -2.78 14.26 7.93
CA GLY A 49 -3.59 15.20 8.70
C GLY A 49 -3.83 14.68 10.10
N MET A 50 -3.57 15.52 11.11
CA MET A 50 -3.79 15.20 12.52
C MET A 50 -5.11 15.75 13.02
N TRP A 51 -5.79 14.98 13.86
CA TRP A 51 -7.07 15.37 14.44
C TRP A 51 -7.24 14.92 15.89
N THR A 52 -8.11 15.61 16.60
CA THR A 52 -8.62 15.20 17.90
C THR A 52 -10.14 15.26 17.86
N MET A 53 -10.79 14.14 18.12
CA MET A 53 -12.24 14.04 18.23
C MET A 53 -12.65 13.96 19.69
N VAL A 54 -13.66 14.71 20.05
CA VAL A 54 -14.26 14.70 21.40
C VAL A 54 -15.76 14.48 21.27
N LEU A 55 -16.23 13.38 21.85
CA LEU A 55 -17.64 13.03 21.97
C LEU A 55 -18.03 13.21 23.45
N MET A 56 -18.75 14.25 23.75
CA MET A 56 -19.14 14.60 25.12
C MET A 56 -20.33 13.77 25.60
N ASN A 57 -20.44 13.56 26.91
CA ASN A 57 -21.59 12.88 27.52
C ASN A 57 -22.91 13.66 27.39
N ASP A 58 -22.84 14.96 27.12
CA ASP A 58 -24.01 15.82 26.84
C ASP A 58 -24.48 15.77 25.37
N GLY A 59 -23.86 14.93 24.54
CA GLY A 59 -24.22 14.73 23.14
C GLY A 59 -23.47 15.62 22.14
N ARG A 60 -22.66 16.58 22.58
CA ARG A 60 -21.84 17.39 21.66
C ARG A 60 -20.71 16.55 21.07
N SER A 61 -20.44 16.77 19.80
CA SER A 61 -19.37 16.10 19.03
C SER A 61 -18.50 17.15 18.37
N MET A 62 -17.20 17.08 18.56
CA MET A 62 -16.23 18.07 18.10
C MET A 62 -15.06 17.40 17.40
N LEU A 63 -14.57 17.99 16.33
CA LEU A 63 -13.37 17.58 15.60
C LEU A 63 -12.39 18.76 15.47
N TYR A 64 -11.31 18.67 16.20
CA TYR A 64 -10.18 19.58 16.06
C TYR A 64 -9.22 19.03 15.00
N ALA A 65 -8.70 19.87 14.14
CA ALA A 65 -7.90 19.47 12.99
C ALA A 65 -6.74 20.43 12.76
N ASN A 66 -5.58 19.91 12.37
CA ASN A 66 -4.49 20.75 11.88
C ASN A 66 -4.73 21.18 10.41
N LYS A 67 -3.90 22.08 9.89
CA LYS A 67 -4.02 22.59 8.51
C LYS A 67 -4.10 21.49 7.46
N LYS A 68 -3.32 20.43 7.61
CA LYS A 68 -3.33 19.30 6.66
C LYS A 68 -4.63 18.53 6.70
N MET A 69 -5.17 18.30 7.89
CA MET A 69 -6.47 17.67 8.06
C MET A 69 -7.59 18.53 7.49
N ASN A 70 -7.57 19.85 7.72
CA ASN A 70 -8.51 20.79 7.11
C ASN A 70 -8.47 20.73 5.57
N ALA A 71 -7.28 20.66 4.99
CA ALA A 71 -7.12 20.49 3.54
C ALA A 71 -7.67 19.14 3.04
N LEU A 72 -7.51 18.05 3.81
CA LEU A 72 -8.11 16.75 3.49
C LEU A 72 -9.64 16.77 3.55
N LEU A 73 -10.22 17.55 4.46
CA LEU A 73 -11.66 17.73 4.56
C LEU A 73 -12.21 18.82 3.62
N GLY A 74 -11.35 19.56 2.92
CA GLY A 74 -11.76 20.73 2.15
C GLY A 74 -12.45 21.78 3.02
N THR A 75 -11.93 21.97 4.25
CA THR A 75 -12.38 22.97 5.21
C THR A 75 -11.33 24.04 5.44
N THR A 76 -11.74 25.12 6.07
CA THR A 76 -10.90 26.23 6.47
C THR A 76 -10.63 26.20 8.00
N ASP A 77 -9.65 26.95 8.47
CA ASP A 77 -9.27 26.96 9.89
C ASP A 77 -10.33 27.63 10.76
N ASP A 78 -11.18 28.50 10.21
CA ASP A 78 -12.25 29.23 10.86
C ASP A 78 -13.53 28.41 11.10
N LEU A 79 -13.65 27.20 10.54
CA LEU A 79 -14.79 26.33 10.79
C LEU A 79 -14.80 25.86 12.25
N SER A 80 -15.97 25.90 12.92
CA SER A 80 -16.10 25.41 14.29
C SER A 80 -15.78 23.93 14.40
N PRO A 81 -15.29 23.45 15.55
CA PRO A 81 -15.05 22.02 15.76
C PRO A 81 -16.29 21.14 15.57
N GLU A 82 -17.45 21.65 15.96
CA GLU A 82 -18.75 20.99 15.80
C GLU A 82 -19.13 20.85 14.32
N ASP A 83 -19.04 21.92 13.53
CA ASP A 83 -19.36 21.92 12.10
C ASP A 83 -18.37 21.05 11.33
N ARG A 84 -17.09 21.04 11.74
CA ARG A 84 -16.07 20.19 11.15
C ARG A 84 -16.38 18.70 11.39
N TYR A 85 -16.87 18.34 12.58
CA TYR A 85 -17.33 16.99 12.86
C TYR A 85 -18.49 16.58 11.94
N VAL A 86 -19.51 17.44 11.82
CA VAL A 86 -20.65 17.22 10.93
C VAL A 86 -20.21 17.05 9.49
N LYS A 87 -19.31 17.90 9.01
CA LYS A 87 -18.78 17.80 7.64
C LYS A 87 -18.00 16.53 7.39
N TRP A 88 -17.19 16.08 8.37
CA TRP A 88 -16.49 14.82 8.27
C TRP A 88 -17.46 13.64 8.14
N ILE A 89 -18.44 13.54 9.02
CA ILE A 89 -19.46 12.47 8.98
C ILE A 89 -20.21 12.48 7.65
N ALA A 90 -20.64 13.66 7.19
CA ALA A 90 -21.42 13.80 5.95
C ALA A 90 -20.63 13.38 4.69
N GLY A 91 -19.30 13.42 4.73
CA GLY A 91 -18.46 13.00 3.61
C GLY A 91 -18.16 11.50 3.58
N ILE A 92 -18.46 10.75 4.64
CA ILE A 92 -18.27 9.27 4.65
C ILE A 92 -19.27 8.66 3.67
N THR A 93 -18.77 7.87 2.72
CA THR A 93 -19.65 7.22 1.75
C THR A 93 -20.50 6.12 2.40
N GLU A 94 -21.65 5.83 1.81
CA GLU A 94 -22.58 4.81 2.31
C GLU A 94 -21.89 3.45 2.51
N GLU A 95 -21.05 3.04 1.55
CA GLU A 95 -20.27 1.80 1.62
C GLU A 95 -19.31 1.74 2.81
N SER A 96 -18.88 2.89 3.31
CA SER A 96 -17.90 2.99 4.40
C SER A 96 -18.50 3.26 5.79
N GLN A 97 -19.81 3.48 5.87
CA GLN A 97 -20.48 3.80 7.15
C GLN A 97 -20.32 2.66 8.16
N GLN A 98 -20.51 1.41 7.73
CA GLN A 98 -20.36 0.27 8.63
C GLN A 98 -18.91 0.14 9.13
N ALA A 99 -17.92 0.22 8.26
CA ALA A 99 -16.51 0.11 8.64
C ALA A 99 -16.08 1.23 9.62
N THR A 100 -16.58 2.45 9.43
CA THR A 100 -16.30 3.57 10.34
C THR A 100 -17.02 3.42 11.68
N ALA A 101 -18.22 2.84 11.72
CA ALA A 101 -18.91 2.53 12.97
C ALA A 101 -18.16 1.44 13.76
N GLU A 102 -17.74 0.36 13.12
CA GLU A 102 -16.93 -0.72 13.71
C GLU A 102 -15.59 -0.19 14.25
N TYR A 103 -14.94 0.71 13.52
CA TYR A 103 -13.74 1.40 13.96
C TYR A 103 -13.96 2.15 15.29
N MET A 104 -15.05 2.90 15.41
CA MET A 104 -15.37 3.63 16.64
C MET A 104 -15.67 2.68 17.81
N GLU A 105 -16.38 1.58 17.58
CA GLU A 105 -16.60 0.56 18.62
C GLU A 105 -15.29 -0.10 19.06
N THR A 106 -14.39 -0.38 18.13
CA THR A 106 -13.07 -0.93 18.44
C THR A 106 -12.25 0.05 19.31
N ILE A 107 -12.27 1.35 18.98
CA ILE A 107 -11.62 2.38 19.81
C ILE A 107 -12.24 2.44 21.22
N ARG A 108 -13.57 2.32 21.35
CA ARG A 108 -14.24 2.30 22.66
C ARG A 108 -13.80 1.12 23.49
N ARG A 109 -13.73 -0.07 22.91
CA ARG A 109 -13.38 -1.32 23.58
C ARG A 109 -11.87 -1.44 23.85
N ASP A 110 -11.05 -1.29 22.81
CA ASP A 110 -9.62 -1.66 22.82
C ASP A 110 -8.70 -0.44 23.03
N GLY A 111 -9.24 0.77 22.85
CA GLY A 111 -8.51 2.02 23.02
C GLY A 111 -7.72 2.48 21.79
N LYS A 112 -7.60 1.66 20.76
CA LYS A 112 -6.94 2.01 19.49
C LYS A 112 -7.52 1.21 18.34
N ALA A 113 -7.56 1.81 17.15
CA ALA A 113 -7.92 1.12 15.91
C ALA A 113 -7.36 1.85 14.68
N GLU A 114 -7.41 1.16 13.55
CA GLU A 114 -7.15 1.72 12.22
C GLU A 114 -8.25 1.24 11.26
N VAL A 115 -8.62 2.09 10.31
CA VAL A 115 -9.60 1.78 9.26
C VAL A 115 -9.19 2.44 7.94
N ILE A 116 -9.55 1.82 6.84
CA ILE A 116 -9.52 2.44 5.51
C ILE A 116 -10.97 2.60 5.07
N TYR A 117 -11.34 3.80 4.70
CA TYR A 117 -12.69 4.14 4.26
C TYR A 117 -12.67 5.13 3.09
N THR A 118 -13.78 5.24 2.39
CA THR A 118 -13.95 6.21 1.30
C THR A 118 -14.69 7.43 1.80
N TRP A 119 -14.22 8.59 1.34
CA TRP A 119 -14.73 9.89 1.74
C TRP A 119 -14.91 10.80 0.53
N MET A 120 -16.06 11.48 0.44
CA MET A 120 -16.38 12.36 -0.66
C MET A 120 -15.87 13.78 -0.39
N HIS A 121 -14.77 14.13 -1.02
CA HIS A 121 -14.19 15.48 -0.92
C HIS A 121 -14.99 16.47 -1.79
N PRO A 122 -15.29 17.69 -1.31
CA PRO A 122 -16.16 18.63 -2.01
C PRO A 122 -15.66 19.06 -3.41
N THR A 123 -14.36 19.02 -3.66
CA THR A 123 -13.75 19.45 -4.95
C THR A 123 -12.88 18.40 -5.62
N ARG A 124 -12.41 17.37 -4.87
CA ARG A 124 -11.47 16.34 -5.38
C ARG A 124 -12.17 15.01 -5.69
N GLY A 125 -13.47 14.89 -5.38
CA GLY A 125 -14.24 13.66 -5.56
C GLY A 125 -13.93 12.61 -4.51
N LEU A 126 -14.01 11.33 -4.88
CA LEU A 126 -13.82 10.20 -3.97
C LEU A 126 -12.36 10.06 -3.54
N LEU A 127 -12.13 10.05 -2.25
CA LEU A 127 -10.82 9.79 -1.64
C LEU A 127 -10.84 8.48 -0.87
N HIS A 128 -9.72 7.75 -0.91
CA HIS A 128 -9.45 6.63 -0.01
C HIS A 128 -8.62 7.13 1.15
N ILE A 129 -9.18 7.06 2.34
CA ILE A 129 -8.57 7.58 3.56
C ILE A 129 -8.16 6.42 4.48
N ARG A 130 -6.89 6.40 4.87
CA ARG A 130 -6.43 5.60 6.02
C ARG A 130 -6.56 6.46 7.25
N CYS A 131 -7.28 5.97 8.24
CA CYS A 131 -7.54 6.65 9.52
C CYS A 131 -7.08 5.77 10.68
N GLY A 132 -6.25 6.30 11.55
CA GLY A 132 -5.86 5.65 12.81
C GLY A 132 -6.15 6.54 13.99
N GLY A 133 -6.53 5.95 15.13
CA GLY A 133 -6.83 6.70 16.34
C GLY A 133 -6.53 5.95 17.63
N VAL A 134 -6.23 6.72 18.67
CA VAL A 134 -5.96 6.25 20.03
C VAL A 134 -6.81 7.05 21.02
N ARG A 135 -7.53 6.33 21.88
CA ARG A 135 -8.38 6.90 22.92
C ARG A 135 -7.53 7.46 24.05
N ASP A 136 -7.83 8.67 24.48
CA ASP A 136 -7.33 9.28 25.71
C ASP A 136 -8.15 8.77 26.90
N ARG A 137 -7.59 7.83 27.65
CA ARG A 137 -8.28 7.22 28.81
C ARG A 137 -8.34 8.13 30.03
N SER A 138 -7.60 9.24 30.07
CA SER A 138 -7.63 10.21 31.14
C SER A 138 -8.83 11.17 31.04
N PHE A 139 -9.49 11.21 29.88
CA PHE A 139 -10.67 12.05 29.65
C PHE A 139 -11.92 11.35 30.16
N THR A 140 -12.64 12.00 31.11
CA THR A 140 -13.79 11.43 31.86
C THR A 140 -15.15 11.95 31.40
N ASP A 141 -15.19 13.11 30.73
CA ASP A 141 -16.45 13.77 30.34
C ASP A 141 -17.02 13.26 29.01
N GLY A 142 -16.55 12.10 28.57
CA GLY A 142 -16.93 11.49 27.30
C GLY A 142 -15.84 10.61 26.71
N ILE A 143 -15.71 10.66 25.39
CA ILE A 143 -14.67 9.95 24.65
C ILE A 143 -13.81 10.97 23.92
N LYS A 144 -12.51 10.95 24.17
CA LYS A 144 -11.51 11.73 23.44
C LYS A 144 -10.58 10.80 22.69
N VAL A 145 -10.45 11.02 21.40
CA VAL A 145 -9.59 10.24 20.49
C VAL A 145 -8.65 11.19 19.77
N ARG A 146 -7.37 10.86 19.74
CA ARG A 146 -6.38 11.53 18.89
C ARG A 146 -6.01 10.59 17.75
N GLY A 147 -5.86 11.14 16.56
CA GLY A 147 -5.59 10.30 15.42
C GLY A 147 -5.06 11.06 14.21
N TYR A 148 -5.00 10.31 13.13
CA TYR A 148 -4.51 10.81 11.84
C TYR A 148 -5.41 10.37 10.69
N HIS A 149 -5.38 11.15 9.62
CA HIS A 149 -5.87 10.79 8.30
C HIS A 149 -4.76 10.89 7.28
N GLN A 150 -4.70 9.92 6.40
CA GLN A 150 -3.80 9.90 5.25
C GLN A 150 -4.60 9.62 3.98
N ASP A 151 -4.46 10.48 2.99
CA ASP A 151 -5.01 10.23 1.66
C ASP A 151 -4.12 9.20 0.93
N ILE A 152 -4.67 8.02 0.72
CA ILE A 152 -4.00 6.90 0.03
C ILE A 152 -4.57 6.66 -1.38
N THR A 153 -5.34 7.62 -1.91
CA THR A 153 -6.03 7.49 -3.21
C THR A 153 -5.06 7.21 -4.35
N ALA A 154 -3.95 7.95 -4.42
CA ALA A 154 -2.95 7.74 -5.46
C ALA A 154 -2.30 6.35 -5.39
N VAL A 155 -2.01 5.87 -4.18
CA VAL A 155 -1.44 4.52 -3.96
C VAL A 155 -2.44 3.45 -4.38
N ARG A 156 -3.71 3.57 -3.97
CA ARG A 156 -4.78 2.63 -4.33
C ARG A 156 -5.01 2.58 -5.84
N ASN A 157 -5.04 3.74 -6.50
CA ASN A 157 -5.23 3.82 -7.94
C ASN A 157 -4.05 3.19 -8.70
N ALA A 158 -2.82 3.39 -8.24
CA ALA A 158 -1.64 2.75 -8.83
C ALA A 158 -1.65 1.23 -8.65
N GLU A 159 -2.01 0.73 -7.46
CA GLU A 159 -2.17 -0.71 -7.20
C GLU A 159 -3.26 -1.33 -8.06
N GLN A 160 -4.39 -0.64 -8.24
CA GLN A 160 -5.50 -1.10 -9.05
C GLN A 160 -5.12 -1.14 -10.54
N ALA A 161 -4.49 -0.08 -11.05
CA ALA A 161 -4.01 -0.03 -12.43
C ALA A 161 -3.00 -1.15 -12.73
N HIS A 162 -2.08 -1.41 -11.81
CA HIS A 162 -1.13 -2.51 -11.96
C HIS A 162 -1.81 -3.90 -11.95
N LYS A 163 -2.81 -4.09 -11.11
CA LYS A 163 -3.61 -5.34 -11.12
C LYS A 163 -4.39 -5.53 -12.41
N GLU A 164 -4.93 -4.45 -12.97
CA GLU A 164 -5.65 -4.49 -14.23
C GLU A 164 -4.72 -4.82 -15.39
N GLU A 165 -3.54 -4.20 -15.43
CA GLU A 165 -2.50 -4.52 -16.43
C GLU A 165 -2.09 -5.99 -16.40
N LEU A 166 -1.87 -6.55 -15.20
CA LEU A 166 -1.55 -7.98 -15.04
C LEU A 166 -2.70 -8.87 -15.53
N ARG A 167 -3.95 -8.53 -15.23
CA ARG A 167 -5.13 -9.28 -15.69
C ARG A 167 -5.28 -9.23 -17.21
N GLU A 168 -5.01 -8.08 -17.82
CA GLU A 168 -5.04 -7.95 -19.27
C GLU A 168 -3.95 -8.84 -19.92
N GLN A 169 -2.73 -8.85 -19.37
CA GLN A 169 -1.66 -9.73 -19.83
C GLN A 169 -2.05 -11.21 -19.72
N ASP A 170 -2.61 -11.63 -18.60
CA ASP A 170 -3.09 -13.00 -18.40
C ASP A 170 -4.21 -13.36 -19.39
N SER A 171 -5.15 -12.44 -19.63
CA SER A 171 -6.26 -12.65 -20.59
C SER A 171 -5.75 -12.79 -22.02
N VAL A 172 -4.74 -12.02 -22.42
CA VAL A 172 -4.11 -12.15 -23.75
C VAL A 172 -3.41 -13.51 -23.89
N ILE A 173 -2.66 -13.93 -22.85
CA ILE A 173 -2.01 -15.24 -22.83
C ILE A 173 -3.06 -16.36 -22.93
N GLU A 174 -4.16 -16.26 -22.21
CA GLU A 174 -5.24 -17.24 -22.23
C GLU A 174 -5.93 -17.28 -23.59
N ALA A 175 -6.23 -16.12 -24.19
CA ALA A 175 -6.83 -16.04 -25.53
C ALA A 175 -5.92 -16.66 -26.60
N VAL A 176 -4.62 -16.32 -26.60
CA VAL A 176 -3.65 -16.91 -27.51
C VAL A 176 -3.54 -18.42 -27.27
N SER A 177 -3.49 -18.83 -26.00
CA SER A 177 -3.41 -20.23 -25.61
C SER A 177 -4.63 -21.04 -26.08
N SER A 178 -5.81 -20.42 -26.24
CA SER A 178 -7.01 -21.12 -26.71
C SER A 178 -6.86 -21.67 -28.15
N ILE A 179 -6.02 -21.05 -28.96
CA ILE A 179 -5.77 -21.41 -30.36
C ILE A 179 -4.75 -22.54 -30.48
N TYR A 180 -3.86 -22.66 -29.50
CA TYR A 180 -2.78 -23.65 -29.53
C TYR A 180 -3.08 -24.83 -28.60
N PHE A 181 -2.61 -26.01 -28.98
CA PHE A 181 -2.75 -27.21 -28.17
C PHE A 181 -1.81 -27.21 -26.94
N ILE A 182 -0.60 -26.71 -27.14
CA ILE A 182 0.43 -26.57 -26.10
C ILE A 182 1.00 -25.16 -26.18
N VAL A 183 1.21 -24.52 -25.03
CA VAL A 183 1.88 -23.22 -24.91
C VAL A 183 2.88 -23.26 -23.76
N TRP A 184 4.14 -23.04 -24.08
CA TRP A 184 5.23 -22.97 -23.13
C TRP A 184 5.99 -21.66 -23.25
N ILE A 185 6.45 -21.12 -22.15
CA ILE A 185 7.34 -19.95 -22.10
C ILE A 185 8.72 -20.40 -21.66
N PHE A 186 9.71 -20.23 -22.53
CA PHE A 186 11.11 -20.50 -22.22
C PHE A 186 11.84 -19.23 -21.83
N ASN A 187 12.47 -19.23 -20.67
CA ASN A 187 13.44 -18.21 -20.32
C ASN A 187 14.82 -18.66 -20.80
N LEU A 188 15.28 -18.08 -21.91
CA LEU A 188 16.54 -18.46 -22.55
C LEU A 188 17.79 -18.07 -21.73
N GLN A 189 17.67 -17.16 -20.78
CA GLN A 189 18.78 -16.77 -19.90
C GLN A 189 18.95 -17.74 -18.73
N THR A 190 17.84 -18.21 -18.16
CA THR A 190 17.86 -19.09 -16.97
C THR A 190 17.73 -20.57 -17.32
N GLY A 191 17.43 -20.91 -18.57
CA GLY A 191 17.19 -22.28 -19.02
C GLY A 191 15.92 -22.90 -18.41
N LYS A 192 14.97 -22.09 -17.93
CA LYS A 192 13.72 -22.54 -17.32
C LYS A 192 12.58 -22.46 -18.31
N VAL A 193 11.60 -23.34 -18.15
CA VAL A 193 10.33 -23.35 -18.90
C VAL A 193 9.16 -23.29 -17.95
N ARG A 194 8.20 -22.44 -18.29
CA ARG A 194 6.87 -22.39 -17.65
C ARG A 194 5.84 -22.90 -18.61
N VAL A 195 5.04 -23.84 -18.16
CA VAL A 195 3.94 -24.40 -18.92
C VAL A 195 2.70 -23.55 -18.70
N ILE A 196 2.15 -22.96 -19.77
CA ILE A 196 0.93 -22.16 -19.76
C ILE A 196 -0.27 -23.04 -20.10
N LYS A 197 -0.15 -23.89 -21.13
CA LYS A 197 -1.17 -24.84 -21.55
C LYS A 197 -0.52 -26.13 -21.98
N GLU A 198 -1.11 -27.24 -21.54
CA GLU A 198 -0.76 -28.59 -21.97
C GLU A 198 -1.95 -29.25 -22.64
N GLY A 199 -1.68 -30.13 -23.60
CA GLY A 199 -2.67 -31.06 -24.13
C GLY A 199 -3.00 -32.16 -23.13
N ASP A 200 -4.14 -32.84 -23.32
CA ASP A 200 -4.66 -33.87 -22.41
C ASP A 200 -3.74 -35.09 -22.19
N THR A 201 -2.69 -35.21 -22.98
CA THR A 201 -1.78 -36.36 -23.04
C THR A 201 -0.57 -36.27 -22.10
N PHE A 202 -0.29 -35.11 -21.55
CA PHE A 202 0.85 -34.96 -20.65
C PHE A 202 0.46 -35.27 -19.20
N ARG A 203 1.31 -36.08 -18.50
CA ARG A 203 1.22 -36.18 -17.04
C ARG A 203 1.37 -34.80 -16.46
N LYS A 204 0.27 -34.25 -15.92
CA LYS A 204 0.15 -32.90 -15.39
C LYS A 204 1.34 -32.53 -14.49
N PRO A 205 2.29 -31.71 -14.95
CA PRO A 205 3.13 -30.96 -14.02
C PRO A 205 2.24 -29.95 -13.28
N ALA A 206 2.65 -29.53 -12.09
CA ALA A 206 1.92 -28.52 -11.36
C ALA A 206 1.86 -27.23 -12.21
N GLN A 207 0.67 -26.72 -12.49
CA GLN A 207 0.48 -25.44 -13.17
C GLN A 207 1.31 -24.37 -12.47
N ASN A 208 2.04 -23.54 -13.23
CA ASN A 208 2.92 -22.47 -12.76
C ASN A 208 4.22 -22.90 -12.05
N ALA A 209 4.68 -24.13 -12.14
CA ALA A 209 6.03 -24.49 -11.71
C ALA A 209 7.05 -24.21 -12.84
N ASP A 210 8.22 -23.68 -12.47
CA ASP A 210 9.36 -23.52 -13.38
C ASP A 210 10.14 -24.84 -13.46
N TYR A 211 10.24 -25.41 -14.65
CA TYR A 211 10.97 -26.66 -14.91
C TYR A 211 12.29 -26.38 -15.65
N GLU A 212 13.20 -27.34 -15.61
CA GLU A 212 14.40 -27.32 -16.45
C GLU A 212 14.03 -27.53 -17.92
N ALA A 213 14.27 -26.55 -18.78
CA ALA A 213 13.87 -26.59 -20.18
C ALA A 213 14.43 -27.78 -20.92
N GLY A 214 15.72 -28.08 -20.77
CA GLY A 214 16.38 -29.21 -21.48
C GLY A 214 15.75 -30.54 -21.13
N LYS A 215 15.49 -30.82 -19.87
CA LYS A 215 14.85 -32.06 -19.41
C LYS A 215 13.41 -32.17 -19.88
N THR A 216 12.68 -31.07 -19.80
CA THR A 216 11.28 -31.04 -20.25
C THR A 216 11.14 -31.26 -21.74
N ILE A 217 11.98 -30.61 -22.56
CA ILE A 217 12.06 -30.80 -24.02
C ILE A 217 12.37 -32.26 -24.35
N GLU A 218 13.39 -32.85 -23.71
CA GLU A 218 13.80 -34.22 -23.99
C GLU A 218 12.68 -35.24 -23.66
N ASN A 219 11.98 -35.06 -22.54
CA ASN A 219 10.82 -35.88 -22.19
C ASN A 219 9.72 -35.79 -23.27
N VAL A 220 9.38 -34.57 -23.71
CA VAL A 220 8.37 -34.37 -24.75
C VAL A 220 8.76 -34.99 -26.08
N ILE A 221 10.02 -34.84 -26.50
CA ILE A 221 10.52 -35.45 -27.72
C ILE A 221 10.41 -36.97 -27.65
N ASN A 222 10.78 -37.57 -26.50
CA ASN A 222 10.73 -39.01 -26.35
C ASN A 222 9.30 -39.58 -26.25
N ASP A 223 8.40 -38.86 -25.62
CA ASP A 223 7.03 -39.31 -25.34
C ASP A 223 6.08 -39.03 -26.52
N CYS A 224 6.27 -37.90 -27.22
CA CYS A 224 5.27 -37.40 -28.16
C CYS A 224 5.74 -37.41 -29.64
N VAL A 225 7.04 -37.37 -29.90
CA VAL A 225 7.53 -37.30 -31.28
C VAL A 225 7.83 -38.70 -31.82
N VAL A 226 7.38 -39.01 -33.05
CA VAL A 226 7.74 -40.27 -33.71
C VAL A 226 9.26 -40.41 -33.86
N GLU A 227 9.75 -41.65 -33.80
CA GLU A 227 11.20 -41.92 -33.69
C GLU A 227 12.04 -41.26 -34.80
N GLU A 228 11.53 -41.27 -36.03
CA GLU A 228 12.22 -40.73 -37.17
C GLU A 228 12.40 -39.21 -37.13
N ASP A 229 11.55 -38.49 -36.42
CA ASP A 229 11.57 -37.02 -36.33
C ASP A 229 12.32 -36.53 -35.08
N ARG A 230 12.61 -37.40 -34.09
CA ARG A 230 13.22 -37.03 -32.79
C ARG A 230 14.54 -36.28 -32.92
N GLU A 231 15.45 -36.77 -33.75
CA GLU A 231 16.75 -36.15 -33.95
C GLU A 231 16.65 -34.74 -34.56
N GLN A 232 15.69 -34.55 -35.48
CA GLN A 232 15.41 -33.26 -36.08
C GLN A 232 14.79 -32.28 -35.04
N MET A 233 13.94 -32.77 -34.15
CA MET A 233 13.35 -31.97 -33.08
C MET A 233 14.36 -31.61 -32.01
N ARG A 234 15.29 -32.48 -31.62
CA ARG A 234 16.40 -32.13 -30.72
C ARG A 234 17.28 -31.01 -31.29
N ARG A 235 17.56 -31.03 -32.60
CA ARG A 235 18.29 -29.94 -33.26
C ARG A 235 17.51 -28.64 -33.31
N PHE A 236 16.19 -28.71 -33.47
CA PHE A 236 15.31 -27.55 -33.49
C PHE A 236 15.25 -26.90 -32.10
N TYR A 237 15.07 -27.68 -31.04
CA TYR A 237 14.98 -27.20 -29.66
C TYR A 237 16.33 -26.89 -29.00
N ASN A 238 17.43 -26.83 -29.76
CA ASN A 238 18.68 -26.33 -29.22
C ASN A 238 18.50 -24.84 -28.82
N LEU A 239 18.45 -24.55 -27.51
CA LEU A 239 18.09 -23.23 -26.97
C LEU A 239 19.06 -22.13 -27.43
N ASP A 240 20.35 -22.43 -27.56
CA ASP A 240 21.35 -21.46 -28.05
C ASP A 240 21.09 -21.07 -29.49
N ARG A 241 20.81 -22.06 -30.36
CA ARG A 241 20.45 -21.81 -31.75
C ARG A 241 19.12 -21.11 -31.92
N LEU A 242 18.14 -21.43 -31.07
CA LEU A 242 16.86 -20.73 -31.07
C LEU A 242 17.03 -19.27 -30.63
N ALA A 243 17.82 -19.02 -29.60
CA ALA A 243 18.13 -17.67 -29.14
C ALA A 243 18.84 -16.85 -30.23
N GLU A 244 19.77 -17.45 -30.99
CA GLU A 244 20.45 -16.77 -32.07
C GLU A 244 19.51 -16.44 -33.24
N LYS A 245 18.67 -17.38 -33.66
CA LYS A 245 17.68 -17.16 -34.74
C LYS A 245 16.66 -16.09 -34.36
N LEU A 246 16.13 -16.11 -33.14
CA LEU A 246 15.13 -15.15 -32.65
C LEU A 246 15.68 -13.73 -32.46
N ARG A 247 17.01 -13.51 -32.59
CA ARG A 247 17.57 -12.14 -32.68
C ARG A 247 17.29 -11.48 -34.04
N THR A 248 17.10 -12.25 -35.08
CA THR A 248 16.92 -11.75 -36.44
C THR A 248 15.54 -12.08 -37.00
N GLU A 249 14.92 -13.16 -36.55
CA GLU A 249 13.63 -13.65 -37.01
C GLU A 249 12.57 -13.41 -35.94
N LYS A 250 11.36 -12.95 -36.31
CA LYS A 250 10.26 -12.73 -35.38
C LYS A 250 9.68 -14.03 -34.82
N SER A 251 9.78 -15.11 -35.56
CA SER A 251 9.34 -16.44 -35.18
C SER A 251 10.08 -17.50 -35.94
N VAL A 252 10.22 -18.68 -35.36
CA VAL A 252 10.71 -19.89 -36.04
C VAL A 252 9.67 -20.98 -35.87
N SER A 253 9.47 -21.81 -36.88
CA SER A 253 8.51 -22.91 -36.83
C SER A 253 9.11 -24.18 -37.40
N LYS A 254 8.57 -25.33 -36.98
CA LYS A 254 9.00 -26.65 -37.47
C LYS A 254 7.81 -27.60 -37.46
N ASP A 255 7.64 -28.32 -38.57
CA ASP A 255 6.68 -29.41 -38.67
C ASP A 255 7.33 -30.72 -38.20
N PHE A 256 6.57 -31.52 -37.47
CA PHE A 256 6.96 -32.82 -36.97
C PHE A 256 5.75 -33.76 -36.87
N ARG A 257 5.96 -35.06 -36.71
CA ARG A 257 4.88 -36.02 -36.46
C ARG A 257 4.80 -36.36 -34.97
N ASP A 258 3.65 -36.08 -34.43
CA ASP A 258 3.29 -36.49 -33.06
C ASP A 258 2.73 -37.93 -33.11
N THR A 259 3.00 -38.68 -32.02
CA THR A 259 2.59 -40.11 -31.95
C THR A 259 1.08 -40.30 -31.85
N LEU A 260 0.33 -39.28 -31.39
CA LEU A 260 -1.11 -39.34 -31.20
C LEU A 260 -1.88 -38.47 -32.20
N TYR A 261 -1.36 -37.29 -32.50
CA TYR A 261 -2.07 -36.26 -33.26
C TYR A 261 -1.65 -36.17 -34.74
N GLY A 262 -0.63 -36.92 -35.12
CA GLY A 262 -0.12 -36.90 -36.51
C GLY A 262 0.74 -35.63 -36.77
N TRP A 263 0.49 -34.94 -37.88
CA TRP A 263 1.28 -33.76 -38.24
C TRP A 263 0.98 -32.56 -37.32
N CYS A 264 1.99 -32.10 -36.66
CA CYS A 264 1.97 -30.93 -35.80
C CYS A 264 2.97 -29.86 -36.26
N ARG A 265 2.71 -28.60 -35.92
CA ARG A 265 3.60 -27.46 -36.12
C ARG A 265 3.89 -26.78 -34.80
N ILE A 266 5.17 -26.52 -34.56
CA ILE A 266 5.63 -25.67 -33.48
C ILE A 266 6.16 -24.36 -34.02
#